data_245a992f0146d050590654c15956f413
#
_entry.id   245a992f0146d050590654c15956f413
#
_cell.length_a   1.000
_cell.length_b   1.000
_cell.length_c   1.000
_cell.angle_alpha   90.00
_cell.angle_beta   90.00
_cell.angle_gamma   90.00
#
_symmetry.space_group_name_H-M   'P 1'
#
loop_
_entity.id
_entity.type
_entity.pdbx_description
1 polymer ?
#
loop_
_entity_poly.entity_id
_entity_poly.type
_entity_poly.pdbx_seq_one_letter_code
_entity_poly.pdbx_strand_id
1 'polypeptide(L)'
;MTAGRGGVFSAEEIVYLKTLPAVADATRNRIIYAESFKVDCVLRYAQGESPVQLFREAGLDPSLIGYKRIECAIARWRRKMNVAVTPMKRTH
;
A
#
# COMPACT_ATOMS: atom_id res chain seq x y z
N MET A 1 -10.11 -1.15 -17.42
CA MET A 1 -10.48 -0.89 -17.25
C MET A 1 -10.93 -0.97 -16.21
N THR A 2 -11.00 -0.98 -15.80
CA THR A 2 -11.49 -1.41 -14.91
C THR A 2 -11.03 -1.09 -13.63
N ALA A 3 -9.94 -1.44 -13.30
CA ALA A 3 -9.44 -1.19 -12.04
C ALA A 3 -9.69 0.19 -11.61
N GLY A 4 -9.63 1.03 -12.43
CA GLY A 4 -9.79 2.38 -12.08
C GLY A 4 -11.16 2.73 -11.64
N ARG A 5 -12.09 1.91 -11.93
CA ARG A 5 -13.33 2.25 -11.72
C ARG A 5 -13.71 2.10 -10.39
N GLY A 6 -13.64 2.96 -9.58
CA GLY A 6 -14.13 2.90 -8.26
C GLY A 6 -13.39 1.94 -7.36
N GLY A 7 -12.31 1.49 -7.82
CA GLY A 7 -11.56 0.58 -6.98
C GLY A 7 -12.08 -0.83 -6.85
N VAL A 8 -12.94 -1.22 -7.73
CA VAL A 8 -13.47 -2.57 -7.70
C VAL A 8 -12.56 -3.50 -8.50
N PHE A 9 -12.18 -4.61 -7.91
CA PHE A 9 -11.32 -5.56 -8.57
C PHE A 9 -12.10 -6.72 -9.19
N SER A 10 -11.63 -7.22 -10.31
CA SER A 10 -12.25 -8.35 -10.95
C SER A 10 -11.82 -9.62 -10.22
N ALA A 11 -12.46 -10.73 -10.53
CA ALA A 11 -12.11 -11.98 -9.90
C ALA A 11 -10.66 -12.36 -10.18
N GLU A 12 -10.20 -12.11 -11.40
CA GLU A 12 -8.85 -12.42 -11.76
C GLU A 12 -7.85 -11.54 -11.01
N GLU A 13 -8.20 -10.29 -10.84
CA GLU A 13 -7.34 -9.39 -10.12
C GLU A 13 -7.23 -9.79 -8.65
N ILE A 14 -8.33 -10.25 -8.08
CA ILE A 14 -8.31 -10.69 -6.70
C ILE A 14 -7.40 -11.91 -6.55
N VAL A 15 -7.49 -12.84 -7.49
CA VAL A 15 -6.64 -14.02 -7.45
C VAL A 15 -5.17 -13.62 -7.51
N TYR A 16 -4.85 -12.71 -8.42
CA TYR A 16 -3.49 -12.24 -8.56
C TYR A 16 -3.00 -11.60 -7.25
N LEU A 17 -3.82 -10.71 -6.68
CA LEU A 17 -3.45 -10.01 -5.47
C LEU A 17 -3.17 -10.99 -4.34
N LYS A 18 -3.96 -12.01 -4.23
CA LYS A 18 -3.80 -12.96 -3.15
C LYS A 18 -2.53 -13.81 -3.28
N THR A 19 -1.88 -13.78 -4.42
CA THR A 19 -0.64 -14.53 -4.58
C THR A 19 0.56 -13.74 -4.09
N LEU A 20 0.37 -12.45 -3.83
CA LEU A 20 1.51 -11.60 -3.46
C LEU A 20 1.82 -11.70 -1.97
N PRO A 21 3.11 -11.83 -1.62
CA PRO A 21 3.48 -11.90 -0.21
C PRO A 21 3.06 -10.67 0.58
N ALA A 22 2.97 -9.53 -0.10
CA ALA A 22 2.59 -8.29 0.57
C ALA A 22 1.11 -8.21 0.89
N VAL A 23 0.32 -9.12 0.36
CA VAL A 23 -1.13 -9.10 0.52
C VAL A 23 -1.58 -10.26 1.38
N ALA A 24 -2.26 -9.96 2.48
CA ALA A 24 -2.79 -10.98 3.36
C ALA A 24 -4.11 -11.50 2.81
N ASP A 25 -4.89 -10.63 2.21
CA ASP A 25 -6.17 -11.03 1.64
C ASP A 25 -6.66 -9.92 0.70
N ALA A 26 -7.61 -10.23 -0.13
CA ALA A 26 -8.15 -9.23 -1.05
C ALA A 26 -9.60 -9.55 -1.36
N THR A 27 -10.40 -8.51 -1.50
CA THR A 27 -11.80 -8.67 -1.87
C THR A 27 -12.06 -7.72 -3.04
N ARG A 28 -13.27 -7.69 -3.52
CA ARG A 28 -13.59 -6.83 -4.64
C ARG A 28 -13.33 -5.36 -4.36
N ASN A 29 -13.49 -4.94 -3.15
CA ASN A 29 -13.37 -3.54 -2.81
C ASN A 29 -12.14 -3.13 -2.04
N ARG A 30 -11.38 -4.05 -1.55
CA ARG A 30 -10.24 -3.67 -0.72
C ARG A 30 -9.15 -4.71 -0.68
N ILE A 31 -7.97 -4.29 -0.28
CA ILE A 31 -6.82 -5.14 -0.13
C ILE A 31 -6.42 -5.10 1.33
N ILE A 32 -6.17 -6.26 1.91
CA ILE A 32 -5.69 -6.33 3.29
C ILE A 32 -4.21 -6.68 3.16
N TYR A 33 -3.36 -5.76 3.53
CA TYR A 33 -1.93 -5.94 3.35
C TYR A 33 -1.29 -6.69 4.51
N ALA A 34 -0.23 -7.41 4.21
CA ALA A 34 0.50 -8.13 5.25
C ALA A 34 1.13 -7.12 6.18
N GLU A 35 1.16 -7.44 7.45
CA GLU A 35 1.68 -6.53 8.46
C GLU A 35 3.14 -6.17 8.19
N SER A 36 3.93 -7.15 7.80
CA SER A 36 5.34 -6.90 7.51
C SER A 36 5.52 -5.91 6.35
N PHE A 37 4.64 -5.97 5.38
CA PHE A 37 4.70 -5.06 4.24
C PHE A 37 4.38 -3.64 4.71
N LYS A 38 3.39 -3.48 5.58
CA LYS A 38 3.02 -2.17 6.08
C LYS A 38 4.18 -1.54 6.83
N VAL A 39 4.79 -2.30 7.70
CA VAL A 39 5.90 -1.78 8.51
C VAL A 39 7.07 -1.41 7.61
N ASP A 40 7.40 -2.27 6.67
CA ASP A 40 8.50 -2.01 5.76
C ASP A 40 8.26 -0.75 4.95
N CYS A 41 7.05 -0.58 4.45
CA CYS A 41 6.73 0.61 3.67
C CYS A 41 6.86 1.88 4.48
N VAL A 42 6.38 1.87 5.70
CA VAL A 42 6.45 3.07 6.53
C VAL A 42 7.90 3.43 6.85
N LEU A 43 8.70 2.43 7.17
CA LEU A 43 10.10 2.68 7.48
C LEU A 43 10.87 3.20 6.27
N ARG A 44 10.64 2.59 5.13
CA ARG A 44 11.35 3.02 3.93
C ARG A 44 10.86 4.38 3.44
N TYR A 45 9.58 4.65 3.61
CA TYR A 45 9.04 5.94 3.25
C TYR A 45 9.68 7.02 4.14
N ALA A 46 9.91 6.72 5.41
CA ALA A 46 10.55 7.65 6.31
C ALA A 46 11.98 7.94 5.89
N GLN A 47 12.58 7.02 5.13
CA GLN A 47 13.93 7.20 4.64
C GLN A 47 13.97 7.93 3.30
N GLY A 48 12.83 8.34 2.82
CA GLY A 48 12.77 9.09 1.58
C GLY A 48 12.38 8.29 0.34
N GLU A 49 12.04 7.03 0.50
CA GLU A 49 11.69 6.23 -0.66
C GLU A 49 10.26 6.49 -1.11
N SER A 50 10.02 6.36 -2.38
CA SER A 50 8.72 6.62 -2.95
C SER A 50 7.71 5.51 -2.64
N PRO A 51 6.53 5.86 -2.14
CA PRO A 51 5.51 4.85 -1.89
C PRO A 51 5.12 4.09 -3.14
N VAL A 52 5.07 4.76 -4.27
CA VAL A 52 4.72 4.12 -5.52
C VAL A 52 5.74 3.05 -5.86
N GLN A 53 7.01 3.37 -5.67
CA GLN A 53 8.08 2.42 -5.96
C GLN A 53 7.99 1.21 -5.04
N LEU A 54 7.71 1.43 -3.76
CA LEU A 54 7.61 0.35 -2.79
C LEU A 54 6.48 -0.60 -3.15
N PHE A 55 5.37 -0.05 -3.56
CA PHE A 55 4.22 -0.87 -3.95
C PHE A 55 4.52 -1.61 -5.25
N ARG A 56 5.19 -0.92 -6.19
CA ARG A 56 5.50 -1.54 -7.46
C ARG A 56 6.43 -2.73 -7.28
N GLU A 57 7.40 -2.61 -6.39
CA GLU A 57 8.32 -3.70 -6.10
C GLU A 57 7.60 -4.91 -5.52
N ALA A 58 6.50 -4.68 -4.85
CA ALA A 58 5.74 -5.75 -4.24
C ALA A 58 4.71 -6.36 -5.20
N GLY A 59 4.68 -5.88 -6.42
CA GLY A 59 3.71 -6.38 -7.38
C GLY A 59 2.40 -5.64 -7.37
N LEU A 60 2.32 -4.54 -6.60
CA LEU A 60 1.10 -3.77 -6.48
C LEU A 60 1.22 -2.52 -7.33
N ASP A 61 1.16 -2.71 -8.64
CA ASP A 61 1.36 -1.61 -9.56
C ASP A 61 0.23 -0.60 -9.50
N PRO A 62 0.55 0.70 -9.54
CA PRO A 62 -0.48 1.73 -9.49
C PRO A 62 -1.52 1.61 -10.60
N SER A 63 -1.14 1.01 -11.72
CA SER A 63 -2.12 0.85 -12.80
C SER A 63 -3.20 -0.15 -12.40
N LEU A 64 -2.91 -0.99 -11.42
CA LEU A 64 -3.87 -1.96 -10.95
C LEU A 64 -4.63 -1.42 -9.74
N ILE A 65 -3.95 -0.92 -8.76
CA ILE A 65 -4.61 -0.54 -7.52
C ILE A 65 -4.89 0.96 -7.38
N GLY A 66 -4.27 1.77 -8.19
CA GLY A 66 -4.52 3.21 -8.17
C GLY A 66 -3.60 3.99 -7.24
N TYR A 67 -3.14 5.15 -7.70
CA TYR A 67 -2.26 5.97 -6.90
C TYR A 67 -2.93 6.43 -5.61
N LYS A 68 -4.20 6.75 -5.68
CA LYS A 68 -4.91 7.22 -4.52
C LYS A 68 -4.92 6.17 -3.41
N ARG A 69 -5.11 4.94 -3.78
CA ARG A 69 -5.13 3.86 -2.81
C ARG A 69 -3.76 3.73 -2.12
N ILE A 70 -2.70 3.90 -2.89
CA ILE A 70 -1.35 3.83 -2.35
C ILE A 70 -1.13 4.97 -1.35
N GLU A 71 -1.48 6.18 -1.74
CA GLU A 71 -1.29 7.33 -0.87
C GLU A 71 -2.12 7.22 0.40
N CYS A 72 -3.34 6.79 0.29
CA CYS A 72 -4.19 6.64 1.45
C CYS A 72 -3.67 5.57 2.41
N ALA A 73 -3.14 4.50 1.84
CA ALA A 73 -2.60 3.41 2.65
C ALA A 73 -1.41 3.89 3.46
N ILE A 74 -0.48 4.55 2.79
CA ILE A 74 0.72 5.05 3.48
C ILE A 74 0.34 6.05 4.55
N ALA A 75 -0.57 6.96 4.25
CA ALA A 75 -0.97 7.97 5.23
C ALA A 75 -1.60 7.33 6.46
N ARG A 76 -2.43 6.31 6.23
CA ARG A 76 -3.08 5.63 7.32
C ARG A 76 -2.07 4.86 8.18
N TRP A 77 -1.15 4.16 7.53
CA TRP A 77 -0.18 3.38 8.26
C TRP A 77 0.77 4.25 9.08
N ARG A 78 1.18 5.37 8.51
CA ARG A 78 2.06 6.28 9.24
C ARG A 78 1.35 6.79 10.50
N ARG A 79 0.09 7.10 10.36
CA ARG A 79 -0.66 7.62 11.47
C ARG A 79 -0.82 6.57 12.56
N LYS A 80 -1.08 5.36 12.15
CA LYS A 80 -1.24 4.31 13.07
C LYS A 80 0.03 3.93 13.78
N MET A 81 1.10 3.88 13.11
CA MET A 81 2.36 3.50 13.69
C MET A 81 2.97 4.67 14.38
N ASN A 82 2.64 5.78 13.83
CA ASN A 82 3.05 6.97 14.38
C ASN A 82 4.29 7.11 15.08
N VAL A 83 5.07 6.64 15.12
CA VAL A 83 6.16 6.74 15.69
C VAL A 83 7.27 7.08 15.14
N ALA A 84 7.86 6.29 14.97
CA ALA A 84 9.06 6.53 14.48
C ALA A 84 9.16 7.50 13.50
N VAL A 85 8.41 7.57 12.76
CA VAL A 85 8.52 8.38 11.72
C VAL A 85 8.52 9.72 12.01
N THR A 86 7.72 10.13 12.63
CA THR A 86 7.55 11.39 12.80
C THR A 86 8.47 12.07 13.46
N PRO A 87 8.73 11.72 14.41
CA PRO A 87 9.55 12.48 15.20
C PRO A 87 10.51 13.26 14.57
N MET A 88 10.94 12.91 14.08
CA MET A 88 11.90 13.51 13.55
C MET A 88 11.61 14.59 12.89
N LYS A 89 11.00 14.88 12.67
CA LYS A 89 10.85 15.85 11.94
C LYS A 89 10.51 16.91 12.45
N ARG A 90 10.22 17.07 12.97
CA ARG A 90 9.98 17.95 13.42
C ARG A 90 10.27 18.62 13.98
N THR A 91 10.54 18.57 14.01
CA THR A 91 10.86 19.09 14.52
C THR A 91 10.62 19.90 14.67
N HIS A 92 10.29 20.06 14.65
CA HIS A 92 9.94 20.55 14.88
C HIS A 92 9.81 20.72 15.09
#